data_6b47f11f7408e2f9aac4fcb320e12377
#
_entry.id   6b47f11f7408e2f9aac4fcb320e12377
#
_cell.length_a   1.000
_cell.length_b   1.000
_cell.length_c   1.000
_cell.angle_alpha   90.00
_cell.angle_beta   90.00
_cell.angle_gamma   90.00
#
_symmetry.space_group_name_H-M   'P 1'
#
loop_
_entity.id
_entity.type
_entity.pdbx_description
1 polymer ?
#
loop_
_entity_poly.entity_id
_entity_poly.type
_entity_poly.pdbx_seq_one_letter_code
_entity_poly.pdbx_strand_id
1 'polypeptide(L)'
;MIKTNVLRRAMDEIAARKGEFTLFALLMRADAPGTWDLVVSASWLESGNLKATREFVRLLAQSMGEESLHQFSRVVALDSNDAPVRFILENLPVEDDELRVQSTDLLGLQIQEAIIFRAKKPRPSPAALPNKALHPPAQKTRHG
;
A
#
# COMPACT_ATOMS: atom_id res chain seq x y z
N MET A 1 -17.08 -12.80 -3.49
CA MET A 1 -15.67 -13.07 -3.20
C MET A 1 -14.78 -12.18 -4.05
N ILE A 2 -13.77 -11.59 -3.44
CA ILE A 2 -12.85 -10.71 -4.15
C ILE A 2 -11.91 -11.53 -5.04
N LYS A 3 -11.84 -11.14 -6.30
CA LYS A 3 -10.93 -11.79 -7.24
C LYS A 3 -9.58 -11.11 -7.16
N THR A 4 -8.59 -11.82 -6.62
CA THR A 4 -7.27 -11.24 -6.39
C THR A 4 -6.55 -10.84 -7.66
N ASN A 5 -6.76 -11.57 -8.76
CA ASN A 5 -6.13 -11.22 -10.03
C ASN A 5 -6.69 -9.91 -10.60
N VAL A 6 -7.97 -9.64 -10.40
CA VAL A 6 -8.59 -8.40 -10.83
C VAL A 6 -8.05 -7.23 -10.01
N LEU A 7 -7.92 -7.44 -8.70
CA LEU A 7 -7.40 -6.41 -7.81
C LEU A 7 -5.93 -6.12 -8.09
N ARG A 8 -5.12 -7.16 -8.37
CA ARG A 8 -3.73 -6.97 -8.73
C ARG A 8 -3.60 -6.16 -10.02
N ARG A 9 -4.43 -6.46 -11.00
CA ARG A 9 -4.41 -5.70 -12.25
C ARG A 9 -4.75 -4.24 -11.99
N ALA A 10 -5.75 -3.99 -11.15
CA ALA A 10 -6.12 -2.62 -10.80
C ALA A 10 -4.96 -1.89 -10.13
N MET A 11 -4.27 -2.57 -9.19
CA MET A 11 -3.09 -2.01 -8.54
C MET A 11 -2.04 -1.61 -9.57
N ASP A 12 -1.73 -2.50 -10.50
CA ASP A 12 -0.69 -2.25 -11.49
C ASP A 12 -1.08 -1.10 -12.42
N GLU A 13 -2.33 -1.05 -12.84
CA GLU A 13 -2.81 0.02 -13.73
C GLU A 13 -2.75 1.39 -13.03
N ILE A 14 -3.15 1.43 -11.78
CA ILE A 14 -3.12 2.68 -11.01
C ILE A 14 -1.68 3.10 -10.76
N ALA A 15 -0.81 2.14 -10.40
CA ALA A 15 0.60 2.43 -10.17
C ALA A 15 1.27 3.00 -11.41
N ALA A 16 0.92 2.50 -12.59
CA ALA A 16 1.46 3.00 -13.85
C ALA A 16 1.07 4.45 -14.11
N ARG A 17 -0.08 4.89 -13.60
CA ARG A 17 -0.60 6.23 -13.84
C ARG A 17 -0.21 7.23 -12.76
N LYS A 18 -0.16 6.78 -11.50
CA LYS A 18 0.01 7.68 -10.35
C LYS A 18 1.32 7.49 -9.61
N GLY A 19 1.93 6.32 -9.71
CA GLY A 19 3.13 5.98 -8.98
C GLY A 19 2.97 4.70 -8.18
N GLU A 20 4.08 4.11 -7.81
CA GLU A 20 4.08 2.82 -7.12
C GLU A 20 3.47 2.91 -5.73
N PHE A 21 2.88 1.81 -5.31
CA PHE A 21 2.40 1.68 -3.94
C PHE A 21 3.53 1.19 -3.05
N THR A 22 3.57 1.75 -1.84
CA THR A 22 4.40 1.25 -0.76
C THR A 22 3.72 0.04 -0.12
N LEU A 23 2.41 0.12 0.02
CA LEU A 23 1.60 -0.97 0.57
C LEU A 23 0.29 -1.08 -0.20
N PHE A 24 -0.10 -2.31 -0.50
CA PHE A 24 -1.41 -2.59 -1.10
C PHE A 24 -1.85 -3.95 -0.57
N ALA A 25 -2.84 -3.96 0.30
CA ALA A 25 -3.21 -5.17 1.02
C ALA A 25 -4.69 -5.23 1.33
N LEU A 26 -5.20 -6.46 1.43
CA LEU A 26 -6.53 -6.74 1.94
C LEU A 26 -6.40 -7.30 3.34
N LEU A 27 -7.15 -6.73 4.28
CA LEU A 27 -7.16 -7.21 5.66
C LEU A 27 -8.58 -7.58 6.08
N MET A 28 -8.72 -8.75 6.68
CA MET A 28 -9.98 -9.19 7.28
C MET A 28 -9.79 -9.20 8.78
N ARG A 29 -10.44 -8.27 9.49
CA ARG A 29 -10.34 -8.19 10.93
C ARG A 29 -11.15 -9.31 11.59
N ALA A 30 -10.65 -9.82 12.71
CA ALA A 30 -11.34 -10.89 13.42
C ALA A 30 -12.71 -10.47 13.93
N ASP A 31 -12.91 -9.18 14.21
CA ASP A 31 -14.19 -8.65 14.70
C ASP A 31 -15.18 -8.36 13.56
N ALA A 32 -14.78 -8.56 12.32
CA ALA A 32 -15.64 -8.34 11.16
C ALA A 32 -15.39 -9.42 10.11
N PRO A 33 -15.63 -10.69 10.44
CA PRO A 33 -15.33 -11.78 9.52
C PRO A 33 -16.19 -11.69 8.25
N GLY A 34 -15.60 -12.08 7.13
CA GLY A 34 -16.29 -12.05 5.85
C GLY A 34 -16.22 -10.70 5.15
N THR A 35 -15.65 -9.68 5.75
CA THR A 35 -15.50 -8.36 5.13
C THR A 35 -14.02 -8.02 4.99
N TRP A 36 -13.70 -7.30 3.91
CA TRP A 36 -12.32 -6.94 3.61
C TRP A 36 -12.12 -5.43 3.67
N ASP A 37 -11.04 -5.02 4.34
CA ASP A 37 -10.56 -3.65 4.27
C ASP A 37 -9.44 -3.60 3.24
N LEU A 38 -9.51 -2.66 2.32
CA LEU A 38 -8.41 -2.40 1.40
C LEU A 38 -7.53 -1.33 2.03
N VAL A 39 -6.28 -1.68 2.33
CA VAL A 39 -5.34 -0.79 2.99
C VAL A 39 -4.20 -0.50 2.04
N VAL A 40 -3.96 0.79 1.79
CA VAL A 40 -2.97 1.22 0.81
C VAL A 40 -2.09 2.32 1.37
N SER A 41 -0.88 2.42 0.84
CA SER A 41 0.02 3.53 1.13
C SER A 41 0.82 3.83 -0.14
N ALA A 42 0.97 5.10 -0.46
CA ALA A 42 1.77 5.55 -1.59
C ALA A 42 2.14 7.01 -1.36
N SER A 43 3.23 7.47 -1.95
CA SER A 43 3.67 8.84 -1.77
C SER A 43 2.62 9.86 -2.23
N TRP A 44 1.81 9.50 -3.20
CA TRP A 44 0.75 10.38 -3.72
C TRP A 44 -0.58 10.23 -2.97
N LEU A 45 -0.62 9.35 -1.94
CA LEU A 45 -1.81 9.06 -1.13
C LEU A 45 -1.57 9.38 0.34
N GLU A 46 -0.99 10.52 0.63
CA GLU A 46 -0.71 10.85 2.02
C GLU A 46 -1.99 11.07 2.81
N SER A 47 -1.92 10.70 4.09
CA SER A 47 -3.03 10.83 5.02
C SER A 47 -3.46 12.30 5.11
N GLY A 48 -4.77 12.51 5.15
CA GLY A 48 -5.32 13.86 5.14
C GLY A 48 -5.53 14.45 3.76
N ASN A 49 -5.01 13.82 2.71
CA ASN A 49 -5.24 14.29 1.34
C ASN A 49 -6.48 13.60 0.77
N LEU A 50 -7.65 14.15 1.10
CA LEU A 50 -8.92 13.57 0.67
C LEU A 50 -9.08 13.57 -0.84
N LYS A 51 -8.51 14.56 -1.50
CA LYS A 51 -8.59 14.63 -2.95
C LYS A 51 -7.89 13.45 -3.61
N ALA A 52 -6.70 13.11 -3.11
CA ALA A 52 -5.95 11.98 -3.63
C ALA A 52 -6.67 10.66 -3.34
N THR A 53 -7.26 10.53 -2.15
CA THR A 53 -8.00 9.33 -1.78
C THR A 53 -9.22 9.15 -2.67
N ARG A 54 -9.94 10.21 -2.95
CA ARG A 54 -11.10 10.16 -3.86
C ARG A 54 -10.68 9.79 -5.27
N GLU A 55 -9.57 10.32 -5.72
CA GLU A 55 -9.04 9.98 -7.03
C GLU A 55 -8.66 8.51 -7.09
N PHE A 56 -8.04 7.98 -6.04
CA PHE A 56 -7.70 6.57 -5.97
C PHE A 56 -8.95 5.69 -6.07
N VAL A 57 -10.00 6.02 -5.30
CA VAL A 57 -11.25 5.25 -5.32
C VAL A 57 -11.88 5.30 -6.71
N ARG A 58 -11.84 6.47 -7.36
CA ARG A 58 -12.38 6.62 -8.70
C ARG A 58 -11.62 5.75 -9.71
N LEU A 59 -10.29 5.74 -9.63
CA LEU A 59 -9.48 4.90 -10.51
C LEU A 59 -9.72 3.41 -10.24
N LEU A 60 -9.91 3.06 -8.99
CA LEU A 60 -10.21 1.69 -8.61
C LEU A 60 -11.55 1.25 -9.21
N ALA A 61 -12.56 2.12 -9.15
CA ALA A 61 -13.86 1.85 -9.73
C ALA A 61 -13.77 1.71 -11.25
N GLN A 62 -12.94 2.52 -11.90
CA GLN A 62 -12.76 2.44 -13.35
C GLN A 62 -12.09 1.11 -13.74
N SER A 63 -11.16 0.64 -12.95
CA SER A 63 -10.42 -0.57 -13.26
C SER A 63 -11.21 -1.84 -12.94
N MET A 64 -11.92 -1.84 -11.81
CA MET A 64 -12.61 -3.03 -11.31
C MET A 64 -14.12 -3.04 -11.55
N GLY A 65 -14.70 -1.89 -11.82
CA GLY A 65 -16.14 -1.72 -11.86
C GLY A 65 -16.68 -1.27 -10.51
N GLU A 66 -17.70 -0.42 -10.53
CA GLU A 66 -18.24 0.14 -9.28
C GLU A 66 -18.81 -0.94 -8.36
N GLU A 67 -19.42 -1.97 -8.92
CA GLU A 67 -20.00 -3.04 -8.12
C GLU A 67 -18.94 -3.76 -7.31
N SER A 68 -17.72 -3.88 -7.85
CA SER A 68 -16.64 -4.57 -7.15
C SER A 68 -16.20 -3.83 -5.90
N LEU A 69 -16.41 -2.51 -5.85
CA LEU A 69 -16.06 -1.74 -4.66
C LEU A 69 -16.88 -2.11 -3.44
N HIS A 70 -18.08 -2.65 -3.65
CA HIS A 70 -18.94 -3.08 -2.55
C HIS A 70 -18.37 -4.26 -1.79
N GLN A 71 -17.35 -4.93 -2.34
CA GLN A 71 -16.69 -6.04 -1.67
C GLN A 71 -15.77 -5.57 -0.55
N PHE A 72 -15.43 -4.27 -0.54
CA PHE A 72 -14.60 -3.70 0.52
C PHE A 72 -15.48 -3.06 1.58
N SER A 73 -15.18 -3.38 2.84
CA SER A 73 -15.84 -2.71 3.96
C SER A 73 -15.35 -1.27 4.05
N ARG A 74 -14.06 -1.07 3.85
CA ARG A 74 -13.43 0.25 3.88
C ARG A 74 -12.27 0.29 2.91
N VAL A 75 -11.94 1.50 2.46
CA VAL A 75 -10.68 1.77 1.76
C VAL A 75 -9.92 2.76 2.64
N VAL A 76 -8.76 2.33 3.10
CA VAL A 76 -7.96 3.09 4.09
C VAL A 76 -6.62 3.45 3.48
N ALA A 77 -6.33 4.75 3.41
CA ALA A 77 -5.01 5.22 2.98
C ALA A 77 -4.19 5.60 4.20
N LEU A 78 -3.01 5.01 4.32
CA LEU A 78 -2.11 5.25 5.44
C LEU A 78 -0.80 5.84 4.93
N ASP A 79 -0.11 6.59 5.80
CA ASP A 79 1.21 7.11 5.47
C ASP A 79 2.25 6.00 5.61
N SER A 80 3.33 6.12 4.87
CA SER A 80 4.41 5.14 4.95
C SER A 80 5.09 5.14 6.33
N ASN A 81 4.93 6.21 7.09
CA ASN A 81 5.48 6.31 8.45
C ASN A 81 4.56 5.74 9.52
N ASP A 82 3.32 5.41 9.17
CA ASP A 82 2.39 4.84 10.14
C ASP A 82 2.90 3.49 10.62
N ALA A 83 2.71 3.21 11.91
CA ALA A 83 3.25 2.00 12.53
C ALA A 83 2.82 0.71 11.84
N PRO A 84 1.53 0.53 11.45
CA PRO A 84 1.15 -0.70 10.73
C PRO A 84 1.88 -0.87 9.40
N VAL A 85 2.08 0.22 8.66
CA VAL A 85 2.78 0.16 7.38
C VAL A 85 4.22 -0.23 7.59
N ARG A 86 4.88 0.42 8.57
CA ARG A 86 6.28 0.13 8.88
C ARG A 86 6.46 -1.32 9.32
N PHE A 87 5.55 -1.82 10.13
CA PHE A 87 5.60 -3.20 10.59
C PHE A 87 5.54 -4.17 9.41
N ILE A 88 4.61 -3.95 8.48
CA ILE A 88 4.46 -4.82 7.31
C ILE A 88 5.69 -4.75 6.42
N LEU A 89 6.22 -3.55 6.19
CA LEU A 89 7.40 -3.38 5.34
C LEU A 89 8.62 -4.09 5.91
N GLU A 90 8.75 -4.12 7.23
CA GLU A 90 9.90 -4.72 7.89
C GLU A 90 9.76 -6.24 8.02
N ASN A 91 8.54 -6.72 8.22
CA ASN A 91 8.33 -8.12 8.58
C ASN A 91 7.66 -8.95 7.49
N LEU A 92 6.94 -8.32 6.56
CA LEU A 92 6.16 -9.01 5.55
C LEU A 92 6.35 -8.38 4.16
N PRO A 93 7.60 -8.19 3.72
CA PRO A 93 7.83 -7.53 2.42
C PRO A 93 7.34 -8.39 1.26
N VAL A 94 6.73 -7.75 0.27
CA VAL A 94 6.19 -8.42 -0.93
C VAL A 94 6.46 -7.52 -2.13
N GLU A 95 7.09 -8.05 -3.18
CA GLU A 95 7.33 -7.28 -4.40
C GLU A 95 6.46 -7.73 -5.56
N ASP A 96 6.61 -8.98 -5.99
CA ASP A 96 6.00 -9.44 -7.23
C ASP A 96 4.88 -10.44 -7.03
N ASP A 97 4.89 -11.15 -5.93
CA ASP A 97 3.88 -12.13 -5.61
C ASP A 97 2.94 -11.59 -4.56
N GLU A 98 1.98 -12.40 -4.16
CA GLU A 98 1.14 -12.06 -3.03
C GLU A 98 1.50 -12.95 -1.84
N LEU A 99 1.36 -12.40 -0.65
CA LEU A 99 1.58 -13.13 0.59
C LEU A 99 0.25 -13.23 1.33
N ARG A 100 -0.13 -14.44 1.70
CA ARG A 100 -1.33 -14.68 2.48
C ARG A 100 -0.92 -15.08 3.89
N VAL A 101 -1.49 -14.37 4.86
CA VAL A 101 -1.18 -14.60 6.28
C VAL A 101 -2.51 -14.80 7.00
N GLN A 102 -2.55 -15.80 7.88
CA GLN A 102 -3.76 -16.08 8.65
C GLN A 102 -3.48 -15.94 10.15
N SER A 103 -4.48 -15.46 10.87
CA SER A 103 -4.47 -15.40 12.35
C SER A 103 -3.24 -14.67 12.86
N THR A 104 -3.08 -13.41 12.49
CA THR A 104 -1.95 -12.62 12.91
C THR A 104 -2.39 -11.42 13.75
N ASP A 105 -1.50 -10.95 14.61
CA ASP A 105 -1.71 -9.73 15.39
C ASP A 105 -0.90 -8.61 14.74
N LEU A 106 -1.60 -7.59 14.29
CA LEU A 106 -0.96 -6.43 13.67
C LEU A 106 -1.05 -5.26 14.64
N LEU A 107 -0.05 -5.16 15.51
CA LEU A 107 0.05 -4.08 16.50
C LEU A 107 -1.20 -3.95 17.36
N GLY A 108 -1.67 -5.08 17.88
CA GLY A 108 -2.85 -5.13 18.74
C GLY A 108 -4.16 -5.34 18.02
N LEU A 109 -4.15 -5.25 16.69
CA LEU A 109 -5.34 -5.52 15.89
C LEU A 109 -5.33 -6.96 15.44
N GLN A 110 -6.35 -7.72 15.83
CA GLN A 110 -6.46 -9.12 15.47
C GLN A 110 -6.92 -9.25 14.03
N ILE A 111 -6.08 -9.82 13.18
CA ILE A 111 -6.35 -10.02 11.76
C ILE A 111 -6.60 -11.49 11.51
N GLN A 112 -7.77 -11.81 11.01
CA GLN A 112 -8.12 -13.20 10.69
C GLN A 112 -7.39 -13.66 9.43
N GLU A 113 -7.31 -12.79 8.43
CA GLU A 113 -6.64 -13.09 7.17
C GLU A 113 -6.11 -11.81 6.54
N ALA A 114 -4.93 -11.88 5.94
CA ALA A 114 -4.36 -10.78 5.20
C ALA A 114 -3.84 -11.28 3.86
N ILE A 115 -4.07 -10.50 2.80
CA ILE A 115 -3.50 -10.77 1.49
C ILE A 115 -2.73 -9.53 1.10
N ILE A 116 -1.40 -9.63 1.06
CA ILE A 116 -0.54 -8.50 0.77
C ILE A 116 -0.05 -8.62 -0.67
N PHE A 117 -0.42 -7.65 -1.50
CA PHE A 117 -0.02 -7.62 -2.91
C PHE A 117 1.26 -6.85 -3.11
N ARG A 118 1.50 -5.84 -2.30
CA ARG A 118 2.72 -5.03 -2.37
C ARG A 118 3.06 -4.53 -0.98
N ALA A 119 4.31 -4.71 -0.57
CA ALA A 119 4.85 -4.13 0.65
C ALA A 119 6.33 -3.91 0.40
N LYS A 120 6.65 -2.71 -0.09
CA LYS A 120 8.00 -2.40 -0.55
C LYS A 120 8.29 -0.94 -0.30
N LYS A 121 9.43 -0.67 0.31
CA LYS A 121 9.85 0.71 0.53
C LYS A 121 9.98 1.42 -0.80
N PRO A 122 9.51 2.67 -0.90
CA PRO A 122 9.60 3.40 -2.15
C PRO A 122 11.07 3.64 -2.51
N ARG A 123 11.37 3.55 -3.80
CA ARG A 123 12.70 3.86 -4.29
C ARG A 123 12.87 5.38 -4.34
N PRO A 124 14.05 5.89 -3.98
CA PRO A 124 14.28 7.31 -4.20
C PRO A 124 14.19 7.63 -5.68
N SER A 125 13.47 8.71 -6.00
CA SER A 125 13.40 9.16 -7.37
C SER A 125 14.77 9.73 -7.78
N PRO A 126 15.25 9.49 -9.00
CA PRO A 126 16.48 10.14 -9.45
C PRO A 126 16.42 11.65 -9.35
N ALA A 127 15.26 12.25 -9.54
CA ALA A 127 15.10 13.69 -9.43
C ALA A 127 15.19 14.17 -7.98
N ALA A 128 14.96 13.29 -7.01
CA ALA A 128 15.03 13.63 -5.60
C ALA A 128 16.41 13.40 -5.01
N LEU A 129 17.35 12.80 -5.75
CA LEU A 129 18.72 12.59 -5.28
C LEU A 129 19.46 13.91 -5.35
N PRO A 130 19.97 14.39 -4.27
CA PRO A 130 20.70 15.64 -4.25
C PRO A 130 22.08 15.48 -4.82
N ASN A 131 22.37 16.08 -4.98
CA ASN A 131 23.35 15.85 -5.15
C ASN A 131 24.21 15.94 -4.07
N LYS A 132 23.49 15.44 -3.56
CA LYS A 132 23.76 15.32 -2.93
C LYS A 132 24.35 15.11 -2.72
N ALA A 133 24.35 14.89 -2.47
CA ALA A 133 24.67 14.79 -2.54
C ALA A 133 25.11 14.71 -2.35
N LEU A 134 25.21 14.96 -2.14
CA LEU A 134 25.33 15.11 -2.42
C LEU A 134 25.80 14.95 -2.05
N HIS A 135 26.31 14.95 -1.64
CA HIS A 135 26.59 14.97 -1.71
C HIS A 135 27.19 14.65 -1.37
N PRO A 136 27.65 14.97 -0.81
CA PRO A 136 28.07 14.84 -0.69
C PRO A 136 28.51 14.46 -0.24
N PRO A 137 28.99 14.57 0.17
CA PRO A 137 29.24 14.36 0.41
C PRO A 137 29.35 13.82 0.98
N ALA A 138 29.87 13.93 1.44
CA ALA A 138 29.84 13.80 1.52
C ALA A 138 29.77 13.09 2.02
N GLN A 139 30.03 12.93 2.33
CA GLN A 139 29.78 12.73 2.16
C GLN A 139 29.77 12.05 2.36
N LYS A 140 30.18 12.08 3.16
CA LYS A 140 30.06 11.89 2.80
C LYS A 140 30.13 11.19 2.86
N THR A 141 30.50 11.34 3.90
CA THR A 141 30.36 11.25 3.35
C THR A 141 30.24 10.55 3.39
N ARG A 142 30.58 10.66 3.77
CA ARG A 142 30.31 10.64 3.20
C ARG A 142 30.15 10.12 3.02
N HIS A 143 30.40 10.40 3.41
CA HIS A 143 30.12 10.54 2.50
C HIS A 143 29.99 10.05 2.48
N GLY A 144 30.62 10.16 3.34
CA GLY A 144 30.52 10.55 2.74
C GLY A 144 30.18 10.21 2.65
#